data_b76f7d0667a729b4ea03b11c6209b2f0
#
_entry.id   b76f7d0667a729b4ea03b11c6209b2f0
#
_cell.length_a   1.000
_cell.length_b   1.000
_cell.length_c   1.000
_cell.angle_alpha   90.00
_cell.angle_beta   90.00
_cell.angle_gamma   90.00
#
_symmetry.space_group_name_H-M   'P 1'
#
loop_
_entity.id
_entity.type
_entity.pdbx_description
1 polymer ?
#
loop_
_entity_poly.entity_id
_entity_poly.type
_entity_poly.pdbx_seq_one_letter_code
_entity_poly.pdbx_strand_id
1 'polypeptide(L)'
;MIREDEPAIIFMDEDARRLHHSHDDAIVITLAIANYTTRRVLIDNESSADILFYPTFHKMRINKELLHLTNVPLIGFGGTKVLLVGTISFLVMVGSYPRQINKEVNFLVVNYSSSYNAIIRWPTLNSLRATTSTYHLSVKLPTKYGIEEVQGDQLAARECYLAMLVVNEQMQTMNIEERRTLAKQIKVLEDVSLVESNPGKFTKIGSSMREKTK
;
A
#
# COMPACT_ATOMS: atom_id res chain seq x y z
N MET A 1 -10.77 -31.03 -3.06
CA MET A 1 -11.78 -31.49 -4.03
C MET A 1 -11.68 -30.58 -5.25
N ILE A 2 -11.04 -31.05 -6.32
CA ILE A 2 -10.91 -30.32 -7.59
C ILE A 2 -12.28 -30.40 -8.23
N ARG A 3 -12.90 -29.26 -8.51
CA ARG A 3 -14.13 -29.22 -9.31
C ARG A 3 -13.74 -29.44 -10.77
N GLU A 4 -14.13 -30.57 -11.34
CA GLU A 4 -13.77 -31.00 -12.70
C GLU A 4 -14.29 -30.08 -13.82
N ASP A 5 -15.14 -29.08 -13.51
CA ASP A 5 -15.80 -28.20 -14.49
C ASP A 5 -15.28 -26.76 -14.53
N GLU A 6 -14.17 -26.45 -13.86
CA GLU A 6 -13.64 -25.07 -13.89
C GLU A 6 -12.68 -24.89 -15.06
N PRO A 7 -12.86 -23.83 -15.89
CA PRO A 7 -11.96 -23.57 -16.99
C PRO A 7 -10.55 -23.24 -16.48
N ALA A 8 -9.54 -23.79 -17.13
CA ALA A 8 -8.15 -23.50 -16.81
C ALA A 8 -7.82 -22.02 -17.06
N ILE A 9 -7.11 -21.38 -16.14
CA ILE A 9 -6.57 -20.05 -16.35
C ILE A 9 -5.22 -20.19 -17.08
N ILE A 10 -5.17 -19.67 -18.30
CA ILE A 10 -3.97 -19.75 -19.15
C ILE A 10 -3.60 -18.32 -19.55
N PHE A 11 -2.29 -18.01 -19.54
CA PHE A 11 -1.70 -16.80 -20.12
C PHE A 11 -0.99 -17.18 -21.42
N MET A 12 -1.24 -16.42 -22.47
CA MET A 12 -0.68 -16.64 -23.81
C MET A 12 0.08 -15.40 -24.28
N ASP A 13 0.98 -15.55 -25.23
CA ASP A 13 1.74 -14.43 -25.81
C ASP A 13 0.83 -13.32 -26.37
N GLU A 14 -0.39 -13.68 -26.81
CA GLU A 14 -1.40 -12.74 -27.24
C GLU A 14 -1.82 -11.74 -26.17
N ASP A 15 -1.85 -12.17 -24.93
CA ASP A 15 -2.26 -11.32 -23.78
C ASP A 15 -1.26 -10.17 -23.56
N ALA A 16 0.00 -10.37 -23.98
CA ALA A 16 1.08 -9.40 -23.87
C ALA A 16 1.27 -8.48 -25.10
N ARG A 17 0.58 -8.73 -26.22
CA ARG A 17 0.81 -8.00 -27.49
C ARG A 17 0.63 -6.48 -27.43
N ARG A 18 -0.13 -5.98 -26.45
CA ARG A 18 -0.42 -4.55 -26.28
C ARG A 18 0.62 -3.82 -25.42
N LEU A 19 1.54 -4.57 -24.83
CA LEU A 19 2.52 -4.03 -23.91
C LEU A 19 3.80 -3.62 -24.64
N HIS A 20 4.43 -2.57 -24.14
CA HIS A 20 5.78 -2.22 -24.53
C HIS A 20 6.77 -3.10 -23.78
N HIS A 21 7.38 -4.06 -24.46
CA HIS A 21 8.43 -4.91 -23.94
C HIS A 21 9.82 -4.23 -24.14
N SER A 22 10.82 -4.46 -23.31
CA SER A 22 10.83 -5.18 -22.05
C SER A 22 10.41 -4.24 -20.90
N HIS A 23 9.72 -4.74 -19.88
CA HIS A 23 9.22 -3.88 -18.82
C HIS A 23 9.31 -4.57 -17.45
N ASP A 24 9.44 -3.72 -16.40
CA ASP A 24 9.36 -4.10 -14.99
C ASP A 24 8.17 -3.38 -14.32
N ASP A 25 7.12 -3.10 -15.10
CA ASP A 25 5.97 -2.34 -14.65
C ASP A 25 5.10 -3.16 -13.68
N ALA A 26 4.57 -2.52 -12.65
CA ALA A 26 3.64 -3.14 -11.70
C ALA A 26 2.25 -3.31 -12.34
N ILE A 27 1.47 -4.29 -11.86
CA ILE A 27 0.08 -4.46 -12.30
C ILE A 27 -0.77 -3.37 -11.65
N VAL A 28 -1.15 -2.38 -12.41
CA VAL A 28 -2.01 -1.26 -11.99
C VAL A 28 -3.29 -1.29 -12.81
N ILE A 29 -4.44 -1.43 -12.14
CA ILE A 29 -5.74 -1.62 -12.78
C ILE A 29 -6.73 -0.52 -12.39
N THR A 30 -7.88 -0.54 -13.05
CA THR A 30 -9.06 0.25 -12.67
C THR A 30 -10.15 -0.68 -12.17
N LEU A 31 -10.71 -0.37 -11.00
CA LEU A 31 -11.81 -1.11 -10.39
C LEU A 31 -12.96 -0.17 -10.00
N ALA A 32 -14.16 -0.71 -9.87
CA ALA A 32 -15.23 -0.01 -9.17
C ALA A 32 -15.20 -0.40 -7.68
N ILE A 33 -15.00 0.59 -6.80
CA ILE A 33 -14.99 0.45 -5.35
C ILE A 33 -16.10 1.35 -4.79
N ALA A 34 -17.04 0.79 -4.04
CA ALA A 34 -18.19 1.54 -3.47
C ALA A 34 -18.92 2.40 -4.53
N ASN A 35 -19.13 1.86 -5.73
CA ASN A 35 -19.73 2.54 -6.90
C ASN A 35 -18.89 3.69 -7.50
N TYR A 36 -17.63 3.87 -7.10
CA TYR A 36 -16.70 4.83 -7.70
C TYR A 36 -15.72 4.13 -8.63
N THR A 37 -15.56 4.63 -9.84
CA THR A 37 -14.48 4.18 -10.73
C THR A 37 -13.15 4.63 -10.14
N THR A 38 -12.41 3.68 -9.60
CA THR A 38 -11.13 3.90 -8.93
C THR A 38 -10.00 3.46 -9.85
N ARG A 39 -9.27 4.41 -10.38
CA ARG A 39 -8.05 4.18 -11.18
C ARG A 39 -6.84 4.01 -10.26
N ARG A 40 -5.71 3.58 -10.81
CA ARG A 40 -4.43 3.43 -10.10
C ARG A 40 -4.56 2.54 -8.87
N VAL A 41 -5.20 1.39 -9.06
CA VAL A 41 -5.29 0.33 -8.05
C VAL A 41 -4.13 -0.64 -8.30
N LEU A 42 -3.19 -0.69 -7.36
CA LEU A 42 -2.05 -1.61 -7.41
C LEU A 42 -2.49 -3.02 -7.02
N ILE A 43 -2.03 -4.01 -7.74
CA ILE A 43 -2.15 -5.42 -7.38
C ILE A 43 -0.84 -5.88 -6.74
N ASP A 44 -0.94 -6.35 -5.48
CA ASP A 44 0.21 -6.77 -4.66
C ASP A 44 -0.10 -8.10 -3.97
N ASN A 45 0.51 -9.18 -4.44
CA ASN A 45 0.30 -10.54 -3.91
C ASN A 45 1.22 -10.88 -2.73
N GLU A 46 2.03 -9.97 -2.24
CA GLU A 46 2.98 -10.26 -1.15
C GLU A 46 2.48 -9.84 0.24
N SER A 47 1.43 -9.04 0.30
CA SER A 47 0.97 -8.43 1.55
C SER A 47 -0.45 -8.87 1.95
N SER A 48 -0.75 -8.81 3.26
CA SER A 48 -1.89 -9.45 3.91
C SER A 48 -3.10 -8.54 4.18
N ALA A 49 -3.09 -7.28 3.77
CA ALA A 49 -4.21 -6.38 4.03
C ALA A 49 -4.45 -5.42 2.87
N ASP A 50 -5.67 -5.39 2.35
CA ASP A 50 -6.08 -4.45 1.31
C ASP A 50 -6.06 -3.01 1.86
N ILE A 51 -5.55 -2.06 1.08
CA ILE A 51 -5.38 -0.67 1.50
C ILE A 51 -6.21 0.26 0.62
N LEU A 52 -6.88 1.21 1.26
CA LEU A 52 -7.44 2.40 0.63
C LEU A 52 -6.74 3.62 1.20
N PHE A 53 -6.13 4.44 0.35
CA PHE A 53 -5.47 5.65 0.81
C PHE A 53 -6.48 6.71 1.21
N TYR A 54 -6.24 7.38 2.33
CA TYR A 54 -7.18 8.36 2.90
C TYR A 54 -7.55 9.51 1.93
N PRO A 55 -6.64 10.05 1.09
CA PRO A 55 -7.03 11.03 0.08
C PRO A 55 -8.10 10.51 -0.91
N THR A 56 -8.05 9.23 -1.24
CA THR A 56 -9.06 8.57 -2.11
C THR A 56 -10.38 8.39 -1.37
N PHE A 57 -10.34 7.89 -0.13
CA PHE A 57 -11.51 7.79 0.73
C PHE A 57 -12.21 9.14 0.89
N HIS A 58 -11.46 10.20 1.14
CA HIS A 58 -11.99 11.56 1.26
C HIS A 58 -12.65 12.07 -0.03
N LYS A 59 -12.06 11.78 -1.20
CA LYS A 59 -12.63 12.12 -2.51
C LYS A 59 -13.95 11.39 -2.80
N MET A 60 -14.13 10.20 -2.26
CA MET A 60 -15.37 9.42 -2.35
C MET A 60 -16.51 10.04 -1.53
N ARG A 61 -16.25 11.07 -0.72
CA ARG A 61 -17.25 11.77 0.12
C ARG A 61 -18.06 10.81 1.00
N ILE A 62 -17.45 9.75 1.45
CA ILE A 62 -18.06 8.76 2.33
C ILE A 62 -17.94 9.26 3.78
N ASN A 63 -19.02 9.09 4.57
CA ASN A 63 -19.02 9.52 5.97
C ASN A 63 -17.94 8.78 6.77
N LYS A 64 -17.10 9.53 7.47
CA LYS A 64 -16.03 9.01 8.33
C LYS A 64 -16.55 8.17 9.52
N GLU A 65 -17.78 8.41 9.94
CA GLU A 65 -18.42 7.64 11.02
C GLU A 65 -18.64 6.17 10.65
N LEU A 66 -18.58 5.83 9.35
CA LEU A 66 -18.61 4.45 8.88
C LEU A 66 -17.28 3.72 9.04
N LEU A 67 -16.21 4.42 9.41
CA LEU A 67 -14.91 3.81 9.69
C LEU A 67 -14.96 3.11 11.05
N HIS A 68 -14.64 1.83 11.06
CA HIS A 68 -14.38 1.11 12.29
C HIS A 68 -12.99 1.44 12.80
N LEU A 69 -12.91 2.10 13.97
CA LEU A 69 -11.63 2.44 14.57
C LEU A 69 -10.89 1.16 14.95
N THR A 70 -9.61 1.12 14.67
CA THR A 70 -8.72 0.02 15.05
C THR A 70 -7.46 0.59 15.68
N ASN A 71 -7.04 -0.03 16.78
CA ASN A 71 -5.85 0.36 17.52
C ASN A 71 -4.60 -0.42 17.07
N VAL A 72 -4.72 -1.24 16.02
CA VAL A 72 -3.60 -2.03 15.51
C VAL A 72 -2.78 -1.17 14.56
N PRO A 73 -1.54 -0.82 14.89
CA PRO A 73 -0.69 -0.07 13.98
C PRO A 73 -0.33 -0.92 12.77
N LEU A 74 -0.41 -0.34 11.58
CA LEU A 74 0.18 -0.96 10.39
C LEU A 74 1.68 -0.73 10.42
N ILE A 75 2.44 -1.80 10.44
CA ILE A 75 3.91 -1.74 10.40
C ILE A 75 4.37 -2.16 9.02
N GLY A 76 5.01 -1.26 8.29
CA GLY A 76 5.62 -1.56 7.00
C GLY A 76 6.94 -2.32 7.16
N PHE A 77 7.42 -2.91 6.07
CA PHE A 77 8.78 -3.49 6.01
C PHE A 77 9.80 -2.41 6.40
N GLY A 78 10.67 -2.73 7.35
CA GLY A 78 11.63 -1.76 7.91
C GLY A 78 11.14 -1.02 9.17
N GLY A 79 10.00 -1.42 9.76
CA GLY A 79 9.53 -0.92 11.05
C GLY A 79 8.83 0.45 11.00
N THR A 80 8.62 1.03 9.82
CA THR A 80 7.91 2.30 9.67
C THR A 80 6.45 2.12 10.08
N LYS A 81 6.00 2.89 11.08
CA LYS A 81 4.59 2.91 11.50
C LYS A 81 3.78 3.79 10.56
N VAL A 82 2.74 3.23 9.99
CA VAL A 82 1.80 3.95 9.14
C VAL A 82 0.55 4.29 9.94
N LEU A 83 0.12 5.56 9.88
CA LEU A 83 -1.06 6.01 10.60
C LEU A 83 -2.31 5.44 9.96
N LEU A 84 -2.97 4.55 10.69
CA LEU A 84 -4.23 3.95 10.31
C LEU A 84 -5.39 4.84 10.79
N VAL A 85 -6.29 5.19 9.87
CA VAL A 85 -7.50 5.97 10.18
C VAL A 85 -8.63 5.08 10.68
N GLY A 86 -8.72 3.86 10.14
CA GLY A 86 -9.72 2.87 10.49
C GLY A 86 -9.83 1.79 9.42
N THR A 87 -10.86 0.97 9.53
CA THR A 87 -11.21 -0.05 8.53
C THR A 87 -12.60 0.19 7.98
N ILE A 88 -12.84 -0.22 6.74
CA ILE A 88 -14.16 -0.14 6.11
C ILE A 88 -14.32 -1.25 5.07
N SER A 89 -15.52 -1.84 5.01
CA SER A 89 -15.88 -2.80 3.97
C SER A 89 -16.59 -2.11 2.82
N PHE A 90 -16.12 -2.39 1.61
CA PHE A 90 -16.76 -1.93 0.37
C PHE A 90 -17.02 -3.07 -0.60
N LEU A 91 -18.09 -2.94 -1.36
CA LEU A 91 -18.31 -3.78 -2.51
C LEU A 91 -17.33 -3.36 -3.61
N VAL A 92 -16.51 -4.31 -4.05
CA VAL A 92 -15.57 -4.16 -5.16
C VAL A 92 -16.10 -4.96 -6.34
N MET A 93 -16.17 -4.32 -7.48
CA MET A 93 -16.61 -4.92 -8.72
C MET A 93 -15.41 -5.11 -9.64
N VAL A 94 -15.18 -6.36 -10.05
CA VAL A 94 -14.05 -6.76 -10.88
C VAL A 94 -14.57 -7.34 -12.19
N GLY A 95 -14.00 -6.89 -13.30
CA GLY A 95 -14.38 -7.33 -14.64
C GLY A 95 -15.57 -6.58 -15.22
N SER A 96 -16.07 -7.09 -16.34
CA SER A 96 -17.14 -6.49 -17.14
C SER A 96 -18.28 -7.49 -17.36
N TYR A 97 -19.51 -6.96 -17.56
CA TYR A 97 -20.66 -7.80 -17.87
C TYR A 97 -20.41 -8.64 -19.15
N PRO A 98 -20.74 -9.94 -19.19
CA PRO A 98 -21.43 -10.72 -18.15
C PRO A 98 -20.50 -11.39 -17.12
N ARG A 99 -19.18 -11.29 -17.26
CA ARG A 99 -18.17 -11.97 -16.41
C ARG A 99 -17.78 -11.21 -15.16
N GLN A 100 -18.53 -10.18 -14.82
CA GLN A 100 -18.32 -9.36 -13.65
C GLN A 100 -18.52 -10.13 -12.34
N ILE A 101 -17.64 -9.91 -11.36
CA ILE A 101 -17.78 -10.40 -9.99
C ILE A 101 -17.86 -9.23 -9.03
N ASN A 102 -18.77 -9.34 -8.07
CA ASN A 102 -18.87 -8.42 -6.94
C ASN A 102 -18.36 -9.12 -5.68
N LYS A 103 -17.45 -8.46 -4.97
CA LYS A 103 -16.85 -8.98 -3.74
C LYS A 103 -16.80 -7.90 -2.68
N GLU A 104 -17.23 -8.27 -1.46
CA GLU A 104 -17.01 -7.42 -0.30
C GLU A 104 -15.54 -7.51 0.13
N VAL A 105 -14.88 -6.36 0.26
CA VAL A 105 -13.46 -6.24 0.59
C VAL A 105 -13.33 -5.31 1.78
N ASN A 106 -12.61 -5.76 2.82
CA ASN A 106 -12.32 -4.95 3.99
C ASN A 106 -10.99 -4.23 3.81
N PHE A 107 -11.06 -2.91 3.68
CA PHE A 107 -9.90 -2.03 3.48
C PHE A 107 -9.39 -1.45 4.80
N LEU A 108 -8.08 -1.43 4.95
CA LEU A 108 -7.40 -0.53 5.88
C LEU A 108 -7.32 0.86 5.26
N VAL A 109 -7.91 1.86 5.90
CA VAL A 109 -7.81 3.25 5.45
C VAL A 109 -6.58 3.88 6.08
N VAL A 110 -5.60 4.25 5.25
CA VAL A 110 -4.27 4.69 5.68
C VAL A 110 -4.08 6.16 5.37
N ASN A 111 -3.70 6.96 6.36
CA ASN A 111 -3.35 8.36 6.14
C ASN A 111 -1.91 8.48 5.63
N TYR A 112 -1.76 8.21 4.35
CA TYR A 112 -0.49 8.31 3.65
C TYR A 112 -0.74 8.84 2.24
N SER A 113 0.15 9.72 1.77
CA SER A 113 0.11 10.21 0.39
C SER A 113 0.77 9.18 -0.53
N SER A 114 0.03 8.69 -1.50
CA SER A 114 0.50 7.71 -2.47
C SER A 114 0.08 8.11 -3.88
N SER A 115 0.85 7.71 -4.86
CA SER A 115 0.46 7.79 -6.28
C SER A 115 -0.65 6.80 -6.65
N TYR A 116 -0.82 5.76 -5.84
CA TYR A 116 -1.93 4.82 -5.94
C TYR A 116 -3.14 5.29 -5.13
N ASN A 117 -4.33 4.89 -5.57
CA ASN A 117 -5.58 5.15 -4.87
C ASN A 117 -5.95 4.03 -3.89
N ALA A 118 -5.65 2.79 -4.25
CA ALA A 118 -5.85 1.62 -3.43
C ALA A 118 -4.81 0.54 -3.77
N ILE A 119 -4.68 -0.44 -2.89
CA ILE A 119 -3.88 -1.66 -3.12
C ILE A 119 -4.77 -2.85 -2.82
N ILE A 120 -4.95 -3.73 -3.80
CA ILE A 120 -5.60 -5.03 -3.64
C ILE A 120 -4.53 -6.08 -3.42
N ARG A 121 -4.69 -6.85 -2.35
CA ARG A 121 -3.68 -7.77 -1.88
C ARG A 121 -4.18 -9.22 -1.83
N TRP A 122 -3.32 -10.13 -1.38
CA TRP A 122 -3.60 -11.56 -1.47
C TRP A 122 -4.93 -12.02 -0.82
N PRO A 123 -5.49 -11.41 0.26
CA PRO A 123 -6.76 -11.88 0.79
C PRO A 123 -7.90 -11.71 -0.22
N THR A 124 -7.96 -10.55 -0.88
CA THR A 124 -8.95 -10.31 -1.94
C THR A 124 -8.65 -11.15 -3.18
N LEU A 125 -7.39 -11.22 -3.63
CA LEU A 125 -7.00 -12.03 -4.78
C LEU A 125 -7.34 -13.51 -4.58
N ASN A 126 -7.04 -14.09 -3.41
CA ASN A 126 -7.41 -15.46 -3.05
C ASN A 126 -8.93 -15.65 -3.03
N SER A 127 -9.66 -14.69 -2.45
CA SER A 127 -11.11 -14.77 -2.38
C SER A 127 -11.80 -14.74 -3.75
N LEU A 128 -11.14 -14.12 -4.74
CA LEU A 128 -11.53 -14.08 -6.15
C LEU A 128 -10.96 -15.27 -6.94
N ARG A 129 -10.08 -16.07 -6.34
CA ARG A 129 -9.27 -17.11 -7.03
C ARG A 129 -8.53 -16.54 -8.23
N ALA A 130 -8.08 -15.28 -8.09
CA ALA A 130 -7.41 -14.56 -9.14
C ALA A 130 -5.96 -15.03 -9.29
N THR A 131 -5.52 -15.14 -10.52
CA THR A 131 -4.14 -15.42 -10.91
C THR A 131 -3.56 -14.18 -11.58
N THR A 132 -2.39 -13.75 -11.14
CA THR A 132 -1.71 -12.56 -11.65
C THR A 132 -0.52 -12.96 -12.51
N SER A 133 -0.26 -12.20 -13.58
CA SER A 133 0.94 -12.32 -14.38
C SER A 133 1.56 -10.95 -14.60
N THR A 134 2.75 -10.74 -14.01
CA THR A 134 3.52 -9.50 -14.19
C THR A 134 3.98 -9.33 -15.62
N TYR A 135 4.40 -10.42 -16.28
CA TYR A 135 4.81 -10.38 -17.70
C TYR A 135 3.69 -9.92 -18.64
N HIS A 136 2.42 -10.35 -18.36
CA HIS A 136 1.26 -9.97 -19.17
C HIS A 136 0.54 -8.73 -18.62
N LEU A 137 1.00 -8.16 -17.49
CA LEU A 137 0.33 -7.09 -16.74
C LEU A 137 -1.17 -7.33 -16.61
N SER A 138 -1.58 -8.54 -16.29
CA SER A 138 -2.99 -8.88 -16.20
C SER A 138 -3.33 -9.75 -14.99
N VAL A 139 -4.60 -9.70 -14.63
CA VAL A 139 -5.23 -10.50 -13.58
C VAL A 139 -6.35 -11.30 -14.22
N LYS A 140 -6.28 -12.63 -14.13
CA LYS A 140 -7.34 -13.53 -14.62
C LYS A 140 -8.05 -14.19 -13.46
N LEU A 141 -9.36 -14.28 -13.52
CA LEU A 141 -10.19 -14.86 -12.46
C LEU A 141 -11.37 -15.67 -13.05
N PRO A 142 -11.76 -16.79 -12.40
CA PRO A 142 -12.84 -17.60 -12.86
C PRO A 142 -14.19 -16.95 -12.49
N THR A 143 -15.10 -16.94 -13.43
CA THR A 143 -16.48 -16.47 -13.25
C THR A 143 -17.47 -17.55 -13.67
N LYS A 144 -18.75 -17.32 -13.44
CA LYS A 144 -19.81 -18.22 -13.91
C LYS A 144 -19.89 -18.33 -15.45
N TYR A 145 -19.30 -17.34 -16.14
CA TYR A 145 -19.37 -17.22 -17.59
C TYR A 145 -18.00 -17.40 -18.27
N GLY A 146 -17.07 -18.07 -17.60
CA GLY A 146 -15.71 -18.31 -18.07
C GLY A 146 -14.69 -17.46 -17.35
N ILE A 147 -13.48 -17.36 -17.90
CA ILE A 147 -12.41 -16.56 -17.31
C ILE A 147 -12.60 -15.10 -17.68
N GLU A 148 -12.57 -14.23 -16.68
CA GLU A 148 -12.45 -12.78 -16.86
C GLU A 148 -11.01 -12.37 -16.79
N GLU A 149 -10.63 -11.44 -17.66
CA GLU A 149 -9.29 -10.83 -17.67
C GLU A 149 -9.41 -9.33 -17.39
N VAL A 150 -8.68 -8.87 -16.39
CA VAL A 150 -8.52 -7.44 -16.07
C VAL A 150 -7.09 -7.05 -16.43
N GLN A 151 -6.98 -6.24 -17.48
CA GLN A 151 -5.69 -5.81 -18.00
C GLN A 151 -5.14 -4.62 -17.22
N GLY A 152 -3.85 -4.62 -16.94
CA GLY A 152 -3.13 -3.52 -16.31
C GLY A 152 -2.95 -2.34 -17.28
N ASP A 153 -2.93 -1.15 -16.71
CA ASP A 153 -2.62 0.09 -17.40
C ASP A 153 -1.12 0.39 -17.22
N GLN A 154 -0.34 0.04 -18.25
CA GLN A 154 1.12 0.20 -18.24
C GLN A 154 1.53 1.67 -18.11
N LEU A 155 0.80 2.59 -18.73
CA LEU A 155 1.08 4.03 -18.63
C LEU A 155 0.85 4.52 -17.21
N ALA A 156 -0.29 4.16 -16.61
CA ALA A 156 -0.59 4.52 -15.22
C ALA A 156 0.43 3.92 -14.23
N ALA A 157 0.93 2.69 -14.49
CA ALA A 157 1.98 2.08 -13.69
C ALA A 157 3.26 2.92 -13.67
N ARG A 158 3.72 3.34 -14.85
CA ARG A 158 4.91 4.19 -15.01
C ARG A 158 4.73 5.57 -14.40
N GLU A 159 3.58 6.21 -14.60
CA GLU A 159 3.26 7.48 -13.95
C GLU A 159 3.28 7.38 -12.42
N CYS A 160 2.70 6.31 -11.86
CA CYS A 160 2.72 6.06 -10.42
C CYS A 160 4.14 5.87 -9.90
N TYR A 161 4.96 5.10 -10.61
CA TYR A 161 6.36 4.87 -10.25
C TYR A 161 7.17 6.17 -10.23
N LEU A 162 7.08 6.97 -11.31
CA LEU A 162 7.78 8.27 -11.39
C LEU A 162 7.34 9.23 -10.29
N ALA A 163 6.03 9.29 -9.99
CA ALA A 163 5.52 10.13 -8.91
C ALA A 163 6.07 9.72 -7.53
N MET A 164 6.25 8.41 -7.29
CA MET A 164 6.86 7.93 -6.06
C MET A 164 8.35 8.27 -5.94
N LEU A 165 9.10 8.26 -7.03
CA LEU A 165 10.51 8.65 -7.03
C LEU A 165 10.68 10.11 -6.62
N VAL A 166 9.87 11.02 -7.19
CA VAL A 166 9.88 12.44 -6.84
C VAL A 166 9.55 12.67 -5.35
N VAL A 167 8.55 11.96 -4.82
CA VAL A 167 8.19 12.05 -3.40
C VAL A 167 9.34 11.53 -2.52
N ASN A 168 9.97 10.41 -2.90
CA ASN A 168 11.09 9.86 -2.15
C ASN A 168 12.31 10.78 -2.15
N GLU A 169 12.64 11.44 -3.27
CA GLU A 169 13.71 12.42 -3.32
C GLU A 169 13.43 13.61 -2.41
N GLN A 170 12.20 14.14 -2.40
CA GLN A 170 11.80 15.19 -1.49
C GLN A 170 11.88 14.76 -0.02
N MET A 171 11.42 13.56 0.31
CA MET A 171 11.51 13.01 1.67
C MET A 171 12.96 12.77 2.10
N GLN A 172 13.84 12.31 1.21
CA GLN A 172 15.26 12.15 1.50
C GLN A 172 15.93 13.50 1.75
N THR A 173 15.58 14.53 0.99
CA THR A 173 16.09 15.89 1.18
C THR A 173 15.59 16.48 2.50
N MET A 174 14.32 16.32 2.84
CA MET A 174 13.76 16.72 4.15
C MET A 174 14.43 15.97 5.30
N ASN A 175 14.65 14.67 5.18
CA ASN A 175 15.34 13.88 6.21
C ASN A 175 16.78 14.35 6.45
N ILE A 176 17.47 14.86 5.46
CA ILE A 176 18.83 15.42 5.62
C ILE A 176 18.77 16.74 6.40
N GLU A 177 17.82 17.60 6.14
CA GLU A 177 17.64 18.85 6.88
C GLU A 177 17.12 18.62 8.31
N GLU A 178 16.17 17.71 8.50
CA GLU A 178 15.73 17.26 9.83
C GLU A 178 16.87 16.61 10.61
N ARG A 179 17.69 15.75 9.98
CA ARG A 179 18.90 15.19 10.61
C ARG A 179 19.91 16.28 10.98
N ARG A 180 20.07 17.32 10.15
CA ARG A 180 20.95 18.46 10.48
C ARG A 180 20.38 19.29 11.62
N THR A 181 19.09 19.46 11.71
CA THR A 181 18.42 20.19 12.79
C THR A 181 18.45 19.39 14.09
N LEU A 182 18.19 18.08 14.03
CA LEU A 182 18.35 17.16 15.16
C LEU A 182 19.83 17.06 15.60
N ALA A 183 20.77 16.99 14.66
CA ALA A 183 22.19 17.00 14.98
C ALA A 183 22.66 18.33 15.59
N LYS A 184 22.02 19.45 15.26
CA LYS A 184 22.25 20.75 15.94
C LYS A 184 21.65 20.79 17.34
N GLN A 185 20.49 20.18 17.55
CA GLN A 185 19.84 20.07 18.88
C GLN A 185 20.58 19.09 19.81
N ILE A 186 21.19 18.03 19.27
CA ILE A 186 22.02 17.06 20.03
C ILE A 186 23.39 17.64 20.42
N LYS A 187 23.77 18.81 19.90
CA LYS A 187 25.07 19.45 20.24
C LYS A 187 25.18 20.00 21.66
N VAL A 188 24.09 20.05 22.40
CA VAL A 188 24.15 20.34 23.85
C VAL A 188 24.12 18.99 24.57
N LEU A 189 25.31 18.39 24.69
CA LEU A 189 25.51 17.19 25.48
C LEU A 189 25.92 17.63 26.88
N GLU A 190 25.23 17.17 27.90
CA GLU A 190 25.57 17.35 29.31
C GLU A 190 26.34 16.12 29.81
N ASP A 191 27.41 16.37 30.52
CA ASP A 191 28.17 15.32 31.21
C ASP A 191 27.39 14.86 32.45
N VAL A 192 27.01 13.58 32.49
CA VAL A 192 26.32 12.99 33.62
C VAL A 192 27.20 11.92 34.26
N SER A 193 27.43 12.03 35.56
CA SER A 193 28.22 11.04 36.31
C SER A 193 27.48 9.70 36.32
N LEU A 194 28.18 8.63 35.97
CA LEU A 194 27.63 7.25 35.94
C LEU A 194 27.56 6.62 37.34
N VAL A 195 28.32 7.15 38.27
CA VAL A 195 28.38 6.64 39.67
C VAL A 195 28.60 7.82 40.60
N GLU A 196 27.72 8.00 41.59
CA GLU A 196 27.81 9.10 42.57
C GLU A 196 29.14 9.12 43.35
N SER A 197 29.76 7.95 43.52
CA SER A 197 31.01 7.79 44.27
C SER A 197 32.29 7.92 43.45
N ASN A 198 32.20 8.13 42.13
CA ASN A 198 33.37 8.23 41.26
C ASN A 198 33.20 9.31 40.16
N PRO A 199 33.55 10.59 40.46
CA PRO A 199 33.34 11.72 39.56
C PRO A 199 34.17 11.69 38.27
N GLY A 200 35.07 10.72 38.13
CA GLY A 200 35.87 10.53 36.91
C GLY A 200 35.18 9.67 35.82
N LYS A 201 34.04 9.06 36.11
CA LYS A 201 33.25 8.29 35.14
C LYS A 201 31.95 9.01 34.78
N PHE A 202 31.92 9.65 33.63
CA PHE A 202 30.76 10.34 33.12
C PHE A 202 30.43 9.87 31.69
N THR A 203 29.17 10.01 31.28
CA THR A 203 28.73 9.85 29.92
C THR A 203 28.03 11.12 29.46
N LYS A 204 27.98 11.31 28.16
CA LYS A 204 27.29 12.45 27.55
C LYS A 204 25.88 12.05 27.16
N ILE A 205 24.87 12.75 27.67
CA ILE A 205 23.50 12.57 27.29
C ILE A 205 22.92 13.85 26.69
N GLY A 206 22.00 13.73 25.74
CA GLY A 206 21.31 14.89 25.19
C GLY A 206 20.41 15.54 26.24
N SER A 207 20.45 16.86 26.36
CA SER A 207 19.69 17.66 27.35
C SER A 207 18.17 17.38 27.34
N SER A 208 17.62 16.92 26.22
CA SER A 208 16.20 16.56 26.07
C SER A 208 15.79 15.21 26.71
N MET A 209 16.75 14.41 27.18
CA MET A 209 16.45 13.10 27.82
C MET A 209 16.14 13.21 29.32
N ARG A 210 16.44 14.33 29.96
CA ARG A 210 16.25 14.52 31.42
C ARG A 210 14.78 14.60 31.88
N GLU A 211 13.83 14.94 30.97
CA GLU A 211 12.42 15.11 31.33
C GLU A 211 11.61 13.78 31.40
N LYS A 212 12.17 12.66 31.00
CA LYS A 212 11.46 11.36 30.98
C LYS A 212 11.78 10.40 32.13
N THR A 213 12.60 10.82 33.08
CA THR A 213 13.03 9.96 34.20
C THR A 213 12.71 10.56 35.58
N LYS A 214 11.55 11.23 35.71
CA LYS A 214 10.95 11.58 37.00
C LYS A 214 9.58 10.94 37.13
#